data_64c1600f32a8c939c30c85d49ad632c7
#
_entry.id   64c1600f32a8c939c30c85d49ad632c7
#
_cell.length_a   1.000
_cell.length_b   1.000
_cell.length_c   1.000
_cell.angle_alpha   90.00
_cell.angle_beta   90.00
_cell.angle_gamma   90.00
#
_symmetry.space_group_name_H-M   'P 1'
#
loop_
_entity.id
_entity.type
_entity.pdbx_description
1 polymer ?
#
loop_
_entity_poly.entity_id
_entity_poly.type
_entity_poly.pdbx_seq_one_letter_code
_entity_poly.pdbx_strand_id
1 'polypeptide(L)' 'MTNQEIERLNTLKKIARSLSDISDQLRIQNALLQKLIQNDEGKENEKE' A
#
# COMPACT_ATOMS: atom_id res chain seq x y z
N MET A 1 25.88 12.83 -19.56
CA MET A 1 24.80 11.83 -19.57
C MET A 1 24.19 11.70 -20.95
N THR A 2 23.92 10.49 -21.37
CA THR A 2 23.21 10.26 -22.61
C THR A 2 21.70 10.39 -22.39
N ASN A 3 20.96 10.58 -23.49
CA ASN A 3 19.50 10.64 -23.41
C ASN A 3 18.91 9.36 -22.84
N GLN A 4 19.49 8.22 -23.16
CA GLN A 4 19.02 6.94 -22.64
C GLN A 4 19.19 6.85 -21.13
N GLU A 5 20.29 7.35 -20.61
CA GLU A 5 20.52 7.35 -19.16
C GLU A 5 19.52 8.24 -18.45
N ILE A 6 19.21 9.38 -19.02
CA ILE A 6 18.22 10.31 -18.45
C ILE A 6 16.84 9.66 -18.45
N GLU A 7 16.48 9.00 -19.55
CA GLU A 7 15.20 8.30 -19.64
C GLU A 7 15.08 7.19 -18.61
N ARG A 8 16.16 6.43 -18.43
CA ARG A 8 16.17 5.36 -17.42
C ARG A 8 15.97 5.91 -16.01
N LEU A 9 16.66 7.00 -15.70
CA LEU A 9 16.52 7.66 -14.41
C LEU A 9 15.09 8.13 -14.19
N ASN A 10 14.50 8.74 -15.21
CA ASN A 10 13.11 9.21 -15.12
C ASN A 10 12.14 8.07 -14.92
N THR A 11 12.35 6.96 -15.62
CA THR A 11 11.52 5.76 -15.46
C THR A 11 11.66 5.19 -14.06
N LEU A 12 12.88 5.10 -13.54
CA LEU A 12 13.10 4.61 -12.18
C LEU A 12 12.43 5.49 -11.14
N LYS A 13 12.47 6.79 -11.33
CA LYS A 13 11.78 7.71 -10.42
C LYS A 13 10.27 7.50 -10.43
N LYS A 14 9.70 7.27 -11.61
CA LYS A 14 8.27 6.99 -11.72
C LYS A 14 7.90 5.70 -11.03
N ILE A 15 8.71 4.66 -11.21
CA ILE A 15 8.50 3.38 -10.56
C ILE A 15 8.59 3.54 -9.05
N ALA A 16 9.59 4.26 -8.57
CA ALA A 16 9.75 4.49 -7.14
C ALA A 16 8.53 5.21 -6.54
N ARG A 17 8.00 6.21 -7.25
CA ARG A 17 6.79 6.90 -6.79
C ARG A 17 5.58 5.98 -6.77
N SER A 18 5.43 5.16 -7.80
CA SER A 18 4.34 4.19 -7.85
C SER A 18 4.42 3.20 -6.71
N LEU A 19 5.61 2.71 -6.40
CA LEU A 19 5.81 1.80 -5.27
C LEU A 19 5.48 2.47 -3.95
N SER A 20 5.88 3.72 -3.79
CA SER A 20 5.57 4.48 -2.58
C SER A 20 4.06 4.64 -2.41
N ASP A 21 3.36 4.96 -3.49
CA ASP A 21 1.90 5.11 -3.47
C ASP A 21 1.22 3.78 -3.12
N ILE A 22 1.67 2.69 -3.73
CA ILE A 22 1.14 1.36 -3.45
C ILE A 22 1.37 1.00 -1.99
N SER A 23 2.56 1.28 -1.47
CA SER A 23 2.89 1.01 -0.07
C SER A 23 1.96 1.78 0.87
N ASP A 24 1.69 3.04 0.57
CA ASP A 24 0.79 3.85 1.36
C ASP A 24 -0.63 3.29 1.34
N GLN A 25 -1.11 2.89 0.17
CA GLN A 25 -2.43 2.28 0.04
C GLN A 25 -2.52 0.97 0.81
N LEU A 26 -1.47 0.17 0.77
CA LEU A 26 -1.44 -1.09 1.52
C LEU A 26 -1.52 -0.84 3.02
N ARG A 27 -0.84 0.18 3.51
CA ARG A 27 -0.90 0.54 4.92
C ARG A 27 -2.32 0.91 5.34
N ILE A 28 -2.99 1.72 4.51
CA ILE A 28 -4.37 2.12 4.78
C ILE A 28 -5.28 0.91 4.74
N GLN A 29 -5.15 0.07 3.73
CA GLN A 29 -5.95 -1.14 3.60
C GLN A 29 -5.74 -2.09 4.76
N ASN A 30 -4.49 -2.28 5.17
CA ASN A 30 -4.18 -3.15 6.31
C ASN A 30 -4.82 -2.61 7.59
N ALA A 31 -4.78 -1.31 7.80
CA ALA A 31 -5.41 -0.72 8.97
C ALA A 31 -6.92 -0.95 8.95
N LEU A 32 -7.55 -0.81 7.79
CA LEU A 32 -8.98 -1.06 7.64
C LEU A 32 -9.31 -2.53 7.87
N LEU A 33 -8.50 -3.43 7.33
CA LEU A 33 -8.69 -4.86 7.53
C LEU A 33 -8.58 -5.23 8.99
N GLN A 34 -7.62 -4.67 9.70
CA GLN A 34 -7.49 -4.92 11.13
C GLN A 34 -8.71 -4.49 11.90
N LYS A 35 -9.28 -3.34 11.53
CA LYS A 35 -10.51 -2.88 12.18
C LYS A 35 -11.67 -3.83 11.89
N LEU A 36 -11.78 -4.31 10.66
CA LEU A 36 -12.83 -5.26 10.30
C LEU A 36 -12.69 -6.56 11.06
N ILE A 37 -11.46 -7.06 11.17
CA ILE A 37 -11.20 -8.30 11.89
C ILE A 37 -11.55 -8.14 13.37
N GLN A 38 -11.15 -7.03 13.96
CA GLN A 38 -11.47 -6.76 15.36
C GLN A 38 -12.97 -6.68 15.59
N ASN A 39 -13.69 -6.04 14.67
CA ASN A 39 -15.14 -5.95 14.77
C ASN A 39 -15.80 -7.32 14.64
N ASP A 40 -15.32 -8.14 13.71
CA ASP A 40 -15.84 -9.48 13.52
C ASP A 40 -15.60 -10.35 14.75
N GLU A 41 -14.41 -10.28 15.32
CA GLU A 41 -14.08 -11.02 16.52
C GLU A 41 -14.98 -10.61 17.68
N GLY A 42 -15.22 -9.30 17.81
CA GLY A 42 -16.13 -8.79 18.81
C GLY A 42 -17.55 -9.30 18.61
N LYS A 43 -18.01 -9.35 17.37
CA LYS A 43 -19.35 -9.85 17.05
C LYS A 43 -19.48 -11.33 17.33
N GLU A 44 -18.45 -12.10 16.99
CA GLU A 44 -18.46 -13.53 17.26
C GLU A 44 -18.55 -13.80 18.76
N ASN A 45 -17.81 -13.06 19.55
CA ASN A 45 -17.85 -13.17 20.99
C ASN A 45 -19.23 -12.82 21.55
N GLU A 46 -19.87 -11.83 20.94
CA GLU A 46 -21.21 -11.44 21.37
C GLU A 46 -22.24 -12.52 21.09
N LYS A 47 -22.10 -13.22 19.98
CA LYS A 47 -23.02 -14.29 19.63
C LYS A 47 -22.92 -15.49 20.56
N GLU A 48 -21.73 -15.74 21.04
CA GLU A 48 -21.49 -16.81 21.96
C GLU A 48 -21.91 -16.42 23.40
#